data_a29e1b4092a02be07679367bf3dedd4b
#
_entry.id   a29e1b4092a02be07679367bf3dedd4b
#
_cell.length_a   1.000
_cell.length_b   1.000
_cell.length_c   1.000
_cell.angle_alpha   90.00
_cell.angle_beta   90.00
_cell.angle_gamma   90.00
#
_symmetry.space_group_name_H-M   'P 1'
#
loop_
_entity.id
_entity.type
_entity.pdbx_description
1 polymer ?
#
loop_
_entity_poly.entity_id
_entity_poly.type
_entity_poly.pdbx_seq_one_letter_code
_entity_poly.pdbx_strand_id
1 'polypeptide(L)'
;MQQQKTLISEAARPKMIAKTALLIVSNPNHIGKILPSLTKQVNKTLYIQLLSALSSPLGSFCPEIFNVWPKFTQTISGIYAQTLQFEDLDVRVLLSGLKYKNVEYIKTRQPIDLVVFDKCYPEDDITNFIKTRIPSITDSYSILLGDSGEFEEPTVDATRDYNVYKHSVLGGTFDRLHTAHKLLLTEAALRATEKVTVGVTVENMLGSKTLWELIEPLENRINGVKDFLEDINPEIIHNVVPISDMYGPAKDDPTMDVIVVSSETERGGVKVNEMRCKCGLQPLKIVTVDLINDPNPSPHEEIKVSSSTRRIRTLGKVIQAITPKAHLTEKPYIIGLTGGICSGKSGVGRRLAELGAYHIDCDKVAHFVYEPGKPAYNKIVETFGKEVVGENGEINRKEIGAIVFKDPKQLQKLNSIVWPAIVEEVQERIRKSNADVVVMEAAILLGAGWNKHCHEVWATVIPPDVALQRLQERNKLSLEDAKSRLAAQIDNKKYIEAANVVFYSLWDTETTKKQVDKAWELLLERIKCINT
;
A
#
# COMPACT_ATOMS: atom_id res chain seq x y z
N MET A 1 -31.62 39.55 20.21
CA MET A 1 -30.16 39.44 20.00
C MET A 1 -29.97 38.34 18.96
N GLN A 2 -29.72 38.73 17.72
CA GLN A 2 -29.49 37.85 16.57
C GLN A 2 -28.11 37.23 16.73
N GLN A 3 -28.04 35.89 16.96
CA GLN A 3 -26.82 35.16 16.83
C GLN A 3 -26.64 34.78 15.34
N GLN A 4 -25.53 35.23 14.81
CA GLN A 4 -25.12 35.08 13.42
C GLN A 4 -24.99 33.63 13.05
N LYS A 5 -25.74 33.22 12.04
CA LYS A 5 -25.50 31.98 11.26
C LYS A 5 -24.07 32.04 10.73
N THR A 6 -23.21 31.20 11.24
CA THR A 6 -21.88 31.00 10.66
C THR A 6 -22.00 30.05 9.48
N LEU A 7 -22.53 30.56 8.37
CA LEU A 7 -22.09 30.09 7.06
C LEU A 7 -20.58 30.31 7.06
N ILE A 8 -19.79 29.26 6.93
CA ILE A 8 -18.33 29.38 6.82
C ILE A 8 -18.05 30.12 5.52
N SER A 9 -17.95 31.48 5.63
CA SER A 9 -17.37 32.29 4.57
C SER A 9 -15.88 31.94 4.49
N GLU A 10 -15.35 31.84 3.29
CA GLU A 10 -13.99 31.42 2.92
C GLU A 10 -12.85 32.34 3.42
N ALA A 11 -13.02 33.09 4.45
CA ALA A 11 -12.00 34.02 4.94
C ALA A 11 -11.65 33.79 6.42
N ALA A 12 -10.38 33.37 6.64
CA ALA A 12 -9.57 33.52 7.83
C ALA A 12 -9.84 32.63 9.05
N ARG A 13 -9.42 31.35 8.93
CA ARG A 13 -8.66 30.60 9.96
C ARG A 13 -7.88 29.50 9.22
N PRO A 14 -6.66 29.09 9.64
CA PRO A 14 -6.07 27.87 9.11
C PRO A 14 -7.05 26.73 9.43
N LYS A 15 -7.71 26.17 8.41
CA LYS A 15 -8.66 25.06 8.58
C LYS A 15 -7.86 23.88 9.11
N MET A 16 -8.02 23.52 10.38
CA MET A 16 -7.54 22.24 10.88
C MET A 16 -8.23 21.16 10.05
N ILE A 17 -7.45 20.40 9.28
CA ILE A 17 -7.97 19.26 8.53
C ILE A 17 -8.32 18.18 9.54
N ALA A 18 -9.59 17.78 9.59
CA ALA A 18 -10.05 16.71 10.45
C ALA A 18 -9.37 15.38 10.05
N LYS A 19 -9.01 14.57 11.02
CA LYS A 19 -8.51 13.21 10.75
C LYS A 19 -9.67 12.29 10.37
N THR A 20 -10.81 12.43 11.05
CA THR A 20 -11.95 11.53 10.94
C THR A 20 -13.24 12.33 10.80
N ALA A 21 -14.06 11.94 9.82
CA ALA A 21 -15.38 12.51 9.63
C ALA A 21 -16.47 11.44 9.67
N LEU A 22 -17.66 11.83 10.12
CA LEU A 22 -18.88 11.05 10.02
C LEU A 22 -19.89 11.81 9.15
N LEU A 23 -20.24 11.23 8.00
CA LEU A 23 -21.24 11.75 7.08
C LEU A 23 -22.59 11.06 7.32
N ILE A 24 -23.58 11.85 7.71
CA ILE A 24 -24.97 11.41 7.85
C ILE A 24 -25.69 11.70 6.52
N VAL A 25 -26.17 10.64 5.88
CA VAL A 25 -26.65 10.67 4.49
C VAL A 25 -28.13 10.36 4.41
N SER A 26 -28.91 11.28 3.88
CA SER A 26 -30.32 11.07 3.50
C SER A 26 -30.45 10.65 2.02
N ASN A 27 -29.50 11.08 1.15
CA ASN A 27 -29.50 10.78 -0.27
C ASN A 27 -28.19 10.14 -0.73
N PRO A 28 -28.06 8.79 -0.66
CA PRO A 28 -26.82 8.09 -1.02
C PRO A 28 -26.40 8.28 -2.49
N ASN A 29 -27.31 8.63 -3.40
CA ASN A 29 -26.99 8.85 -4.81
C ASN A 29 -26.17 10.14 -5.05
N HIS A 30 -26.19 11.08 -4.11
CA HIS A 30 -25.51 12.37 -4.22
C HIS A 30 -24.19 12.48 -3.43
N ILE A 31 -23.72 11.41 -2.84
CA ILE A 31 -22.44 11.41 -2.07
C ILE A 31 -21.28 11.90 -2.93
N GLY A 32 -21.23 11.49 -4.20
CA GLY A 32 -20.20 11.96 -5.14
C GLY A 32 -20.14 13.47 -5.33
N LYS A 33 -21.22 14.21 -5.08
CA LYS A 33 -21.23 15.68 -5.12
C LYS A 33 -20.65 16.32 -3.86
N ILE A 34 -20.76 15.66 -2.71
CA ILE A 34 -20.30 16.14 -1.41
C ILE A 34 -18.81 15.84 -1.23
N LEU A 35 -18.34 14.70 -1.71
CA LEU A 35 -16.96 14.22 -1.54
C LEU A 35 -15.88 15.23 -1.96
N PRO A 36 -15.95 15.93 -3.10
CA PRO A 36 -14.90 16.87 -3.50
C PRO A 36 -14.67 18.03 -2.51
N SER A 37 -15.72 18.46 -1.80
CA SER A 37 -15.60 19.46 -0.74
C SER A 37 -15.13 18.86 0.57
N LEU A 38 -15.53 17.63 0.85
CA LEU A 38 -15.22 16.92 2.08
C LEU A 38 -13.75 16.46 2.13
N THR A 39 -13.19 15.99 1.01
CA THR A 39 -11.77 15.60 0.93
C THR A 39 -10.77 16.73 1.21
N LYS A 40 -11.22 17.97 1.11
CA LYS A 40 -10.43 19.14 1.53
C LYS A 40 -10.43 19.38 3.05
N GLN A 41 -11.29 18.69 3.78
CA GLN A 41 -11.54 18.89 5.20
C GLN A 41 -11.26 17.68 6.06
N VAL A 42 -11.15 16.48 5.46
CA VAL A 42 -10.81 15.22 6.12
C VAL A 42 -9.68 14.52 5.36
N ASN A 43 -8.70 13.98 6.08
CA ASN A 43 -7.49 13.42 5.46
C ASN A 43 -7.24 11.94 5.74
N LYS A 44 -8.07 11.26 6.57
CA LYS A 44 -7.81 9.86 6.91
C LYS A 44 -9.05 8.98 6.73
N THR A 45 -10.08 9.11 7.57
CA THR A 45 -11.21 8.19 7.60
C THR A 45 -12.54 8.93 7.45
N LEU A 46 -13.39 8.42 6.56
CA LEU A 46 -14.77 8.88 6.39
C LEU A 46 -15.73 7.76 6.70
N TYR A 47 -16.43 7.86 7.81
CA TYR A 47 -17.57 7.02 8.12
C TYR A 47 -18.82 7.56 7.45
N ILE A 48 -19.66 6.67 6.93
CA ILE A 48 -20.93 7.00 6.30
C ILE A 48 -22.04 6.25 7.01
N GLN A 49 -23.00 6.98 7.58
CA GLN A 49 -24.20 6.46 8.19
C GLN A 49 -25.43 6.85 7.35
N LEU A 50 -26.21 5.86 6.92
CA LEU A 50 -27.44 6.12 6.19
C LEU A 50 -28.54 6.59 7.13
N LEU A 51 -29.14 7.74 6.83
CA LEU A 51 -30.23 8.32 7.61
C LEU A 51 -31.53 7.53 7.48
N SER A 52 -31.74 6.86 6.34
CA SER A 52 -32.87 5.93 6.12
C SER A 52 -32.89 4.74 7.10
N ALA A 53 -31.76 4.48 7.76
CA ALA A 53 -31.67 3.53 8.86
C ALA A 53 -32.16 4.12 10.20
N LEU A 54 -32.42 5.42 10.25
CA LEU A 54 -32.82 6.14 11.44
C LEU A 54 -34.25 6.63 11.26
N SER A 55 -35.13 6.40 12.24
CA SER A 55 -36.49 6.91 12.18
C SER A 55 -36.57 8.35 12.69
N SER A 56 -37.33 9.18 12.00
CA SER A 56 -37.83 10.53 12.31
C SER A 56 -36.90 11.52 13.02
N PRO A 57 -36.63 12.59 12.37
CA PRO A 57 -35.80 12.82 11.19
C PRO A 57 -34.32 12.57 11.50
N LEU A 58 -33.92 12.58 12.76
CA LEU A 58 -32.60 12.20 13.27
C LEU A 58 -32.72 11.20 14.41
N GLY A 59 -33.83 10.48 14.45
CA GLY A 59 -34.36 9.80 15.59
C GLY A 59 -33.84 8.40 15.90
N SER A 60 -34.76 7.45 16.04
CA SER A 60 -34.47 6.06 16.39
C SER A 60 -34.08 5.23 15.17
N PHE A 61 -33.31 4.18 15.38
CA PHE A 61 -32.96 3.22 14.33
C PHE A 61 -34.22 2.50 13.82
N CYS A 62 -34.28 2.28 12.49
CA CYS A 62 -35.43 1.68 11.85
C CYS A 62 -35.55 0.18 12.19
N PRO A 63 -36.68 -0.30 12.73
CA PRO A 63 -36.86 -1.69 13.12
C PRO A 63 -37.11 -2.68 11.97
N GLU A 64 -37.41 -2.19 10.74
CA GLU A 64 -37.88 -3.04 9.62
C GLU A 64 -36.86 -3.27 8.53
N ILE A 65 -35.60 -3.16 8.82
CA ILE A 65 -34.50 -3.22 7.83
C ILE A 65 -34.46 -4.52 7.04
N PHE A 66 -34.78 -5.64 7.66
CA PHE A 66 -34.80 -6.94 6.97
C PHE A 66 -35.76 -6.99 5.78
N ASN A 67 -36.80 -6.18 5.76
CA ASN A 67 -37.74 -6.11 4.65
C ASN A 67 -37.24 -5.27 3.46
N VAL A 68 -36.21 -4.45 3.67
CA VAL A 68 -35.60 -3.57 2.66
C VAL A 68 -34.14 -3.91 2.38
N TRP A 69 -33.68 -5.04 2.89
CA TRP A 69 -32.31 -5.54 2.79
C TRP A 69 -31.68 -5.46 1.38
N PRO A 70 -32.34 -5.89 0.31
CA PRO A 70 -31.80 -5.80 -1.05
C PRO A 70 -31.42 -4.38 -1.45
N LYS A 71 -32.21 -3.38 -1.05
CA LYS A 71 -31.93 -1.96 -1.34
C LYS A 71 -30.61 -1.52 -0.74
N PHE A 72 -30.31 -1.94 0.50
CA PHE A 72 -29.09 -1.53 1.17
C PHE A 72 -27.83 -2.12 0.55
N THR A 73 -27.84 -3.37 0.07
CA THR A 73 -26.69 -3.93 -0.66
C THR A 73 -26.36 -3.09 -1.90
N GLN A 74 -27.37 -2.74 -2.70
CA GLN A 74 -27.17 -1.93 -3.90
C GLN A 74 -26.76 -0.49 -3.55
N THR A 75 -27.40 0.11 -2.56
CA THR A 75 -27.07 1.45 -2.06
C THR A 75 -25.62 1.51 -1.58
N ILE A 76 -25.16 0.54 -0.78
CA ILE A 76 -23.79 0.51 -0.27
C ILE A 76 -22.79 0.31 -1.42
N SER A 77 -23.10 -0.56 -2.39
CA SER A 77 -22.29 -0.72 -3.59
C SER A 77 -22.17 0.58 -4.38
N GLY A 78 -23.30 1.31 -4.55
CA GLY A 78 -23.34 2.61 -5.19
C GLY A 78 -22.54 3.68 -4.45
N ILE A 79 -22.55 3.67 -3.11
CA ILE A 79 -21.71 4.56 -2.29
C ILE A 79 -20.24 4.26 -2.55
N TYR A 80 -19.82 3.00 -2.46
CA TYR A 80 -18.43 2.63 -2.72
C TYR A 80 -17.97 2.95 -4.13
N ALA A 81 -18.86 2.79 -5.14
CA ALA A 81 -18.55 3.20 -6.52
C ALA A 81 -18.29 4.71 -6.65
N GLN A 82 -19.08 5.55 -5.97
CA GLN A 82 -18.88 7.00 -5.97
C GLN A 82 -17.60 7.45 -5.27
N THR A 83 -17.03 6.61 -4.37
CA THR A 83 -15.81 6.94 -3.62
C THR A 83 -14.52 6.53 -4.31
N LEU A 84 -14.56 5.86 -5.45
CA LEU A 84 -13.39 5.30 -6.15
C LEU A 84 -12.31 6.32 -6.50
N GLN A 85 -12.71 7.54 -6.88
CA GLN A 85 -11.80 8.61 -7.24
C GLN A 85 -11.04 9.23 -6.05
N PHE A 86 -11.43 8.88 -4.80
CA PHE A 86 -10.85 9.42 -3.57
C PHE A 86 -10.03 8.34 -2.84
N GLU A 87 -9.01 7.84 -3.51
CA GLU A 87 -8.22 6.67 -3.08
C GLU A 87 -7.49 6.85 -1.76
N ASP A 88 -7.13 8.08 -1.40
CA ASP A 88 -6.41 8.40 -0.18
C ASP A 88 -7.32 8.46 1.06
N LEU A 89 -8.65 8.40 0.85
CA LEU A 89 -9.62 8.46 1.93
C LEU A 89 -10.13 7.04 2.27
N ASP A 90 -9.98 6.64 3.53
CA ASP A 90 -10.52 5.37 4.04
C ASP A 90 -12.02 5.49 4.31
N VAL A 91 -12.84 5.22 3.29
CA VAL A 91 -14.31 5.27 3.41
C VAL A 91 -14.85 3.98 4.01
N ARG A 92 -15.74 4.09 5.01
CA ARG A 92 -16.40 2.97 5.73
C ARG A 92 -17.89 3.24 5.86
N VAL A 93 -18.73 2.40 5.23
CA VAL A 93 -20.19 2.48 5.36
C VAL A 93 -20.61 1.66 6.58
N LEU A 94 -21.22 2.32 7.57
CA LEU A 94 -21.63 1.68 8.82
C LEU A 94 -22.93 0.89 8.62
N LEU A 95 -22.94 -0.33 9.13
CA LEU A 95 -24.10 -1.23 9.09
C LEU A 95 -24.95 -1.17 10.36
N SER A 96 -24.42 -0.57 11.43
CA SER A 96 -25.15 -0.31 12.65
C SER A 96 -26.41 0.52 12.36
N GLY A 97 -27.54 0.11 12.95
CA GLY A 97 -28.82 0.71 12.66
C GLY A 97 -29.48 0.23 11.35
N LEU A 98 -28.71 -0.37 10.43
CA LEU A 98 -29.26 -1.05 9.26
C LEU A 98 -29.68 -2.48 9.54
N LYS A 99 -28.97 -3.15 10.44
CA LYS A 99 -29.08 -4.58 10.66
C LYS A 99 -29.72 -4.97 12.01
N TYR A 100 -29.65 -4.11 13.02
CA TYR A 100 -30.05 -4.43 14.39
C TYR A 100 -31.02 -3.41 14.97
N LYS A 101 -32.12 -3.89 15.53
CA LYS A 101 -33.23 -3.06 16.05
C LYS A 101 -32.88 -2.18 17.24
N ASN A 102 -31.91 -2.57 18.06
CA ASN A 102 -31.66 -1.98 19.37
C ASN A 102 -30.32 -1.24 19.45
N VAL A 103 -29.77 -0.78 18.32
CA VAL A 103 -28.54 -0.01 18.33
C VAL A 103 -28.86 1.46 18.61
N GLU A 104 -28.51 1.91 19.81
CA GLU A 104 -28.77 3.29 20.26
C GLU A 104 -27.69 4.28 19.81
N TYR A 105 -26.47 3.79 19.52
CA TYR A 105 -25.31 4.63 19.27
C TYR A 105 -24.60 4.25 17.98
N ILE A 106 -24.07 5.25 17.27
CA ILE A 106 -23.15 5.08 16.16
C ILE A 106 -21.76 4.85 16.77
N LYS A 107 -21.28 3.61 16.74
CA LYS A 107 -19.97 3.24 17.28
C LYS A 107 -18.92 3.28 16.19
N THR A 108 -17.82 3.97 16.44
CA THR A 108 -16.63 4.01 15.56
C THR A 108 -15.37 3.78 16.40
N ARG A 109 -14.37 3.12 15.84
CA ARG A 109 -13.08 2.89 16.53
C ARG A 109 -12.27 4.17 16.66
N GLN A 110 -12.40 5.07 15.67
CA GLN A 110 -11.71 6.35 15.69
C GLN A 110 -12.66 7.43 16.24
N PRO A 111 -12.14 8.39 17.01
CA PRO A 111 -12.93 9.54 17.45
C PRO A 111 -13.32 10.40 16.25
N ILE A 112 -14.49 11.03 16.30
CA ILE A 112 -15.03 11.86 15.23
C ILE A 112 -14.69 13.31 15.46
N ASP A 113 -13.94 13.92 14.53
CA ASP A 113 -13.55 15.33 14.56
C ASP A 113 -14.50 16.23 13.76
N LEU A 114 -15.19 15.65 12.77
CA LEU A 114 -16.09 16.38 11.88
C LEU A 114 -17.38 15.56 11.66
N VAL A 115 -18.53 16.18 11.94
CA VAL A 115 -19.84 15.62 11.60
C VAL A 115 -20.40 16.38 10.40
N VAL A 116 -20.78 15.65 9.37
CA VAL A 116 -21.32 16.20 8.12
C VAL A 116 -22.73 15.70 7.94
N PHE A 117 -23.65 16.63 7.71
CA PHE A 117 -25.01 16.30 7.29
C PHE A 117 -25.16 16.65 5.82
N ASP A 118 -25.76 15.75 5.03
CA ASP A 118 -25.90 15.93 3.59
C ASP A 118 -26.91 17.03 3.22
N LYS A 119 -27.75 17.46 4.16
CA LYS A 119 -28.66 18.60 4.04
C LYS A 119 -28.82 19.36 5.34
N CYS A 120 -29.51 20.52 5.30
CA CYS A 120 -29.79 21.31 6.48
C CYS A 120 -30.90 20.70 7.33
N TYR A 121 -30.70 20.66 8.65
CA TYR A 121 -31.65 20.26 9.68
C TYR A 121 -31.74 21.34 10.76
N PRO A 122 -32.78 21.37 11.60
CA PRO A 122 -32.84 22.27 12.75
C PRO A 122 -31.63 22.10 13.69
N GLU A 123 -31.08 23.19 14.18
CA GLU A 123 -29.86 23.19 15.01
C GLU A 123 -30.02 22.36 16.32
N ASP A 124 -31.21 22.47 16.93
CA ASP A 124 -31.54 21.70 18.15
C ASP A 124 -31.54 20.18 17.87
N ASP A 125 -32.09 19.76 16.72
CA ASP A 125 -32.12 18.35 16.30
C ASP A 125 -30.70 17.82 16.06
N ILE A 126 -29.86 18.62 15.36
CA ILE A 126 -28.44 18.26 15.11
C ILE A 126 -27.70 18.10 16.45
N THR A 127 -27.85 19.08 17.36
CA THR A 127 -27.17 19.07 18.65
C THR A 127 -27.60 17.88 19.50
N ASN A 128 -28.89 17.62 19.55
CA ASN A 128 -29.44 16.47 20.29
C ASN A 128 -28.95 15.14 19.68
N PHE A 129 -28.97 15.01 18.35
CA PHE A 129 -28.48 13.80 17.66
C PHE A 129 -27.02 13.52 17.98
N ILE A 130 -26.14 14.53 17.86
CA ILE A 130 -24.71 14.38 18.14
C ILE A 130 -24.50 13.92 19.58
N LYS A 131 -25.11 14.58 20.54
CA LYS A 131 -24.96 14.27 21.97
C LYS A 131 -25.50 12.87 22.35
N THR A 132 -26.58 12.45 21.72
CA THR A 132 -27.28 11.22 22.12
C THR A 132 -26.84 9.99 21.30
N ARG A 133 -26.30 10.20 20.08
CA ARG A 133 -26.04 9.08 19.14
C ARG A 133 -24.57 8.85 18.82
N ILE A 134 -23.68 9.82 19.06
CA ILE A 134 -22.26 9.72 18.68
C ILE A 134 -21.37 9.78 19.93
N PRO A 135 -21.20 8.67 20.67
CA PRO A 135 -20.38 8.67 21.89
C PRO A 135 -18.88 8.87 21.62
N SER A 136 -18.42 8.65 20.39
CA SER A 136 -17.03 8.81 19.97
C SER A 136 -16.69 10.22 19.45
N ILE A 137 -17.58 11.22 19.63
CA ILE A 137 -17.33 12.60 19.23
C ILE A 137 -16.20 13.22 20.07
N THR A 138 -15.30 14.01 19.45
CA THR A 138 -14.25 14.75 20.16
C THR A 138 -14.81 16.04 20.79
N ASP A 139 -14.16 16.55 21.84
CA ASP A 139 -14.59 17.79 22.49
C ASP A 139 -14.54 19.02 21.57
N SER A 140 -13.71 18.99 20.54
CA SER A 140 -13.47 20.07 19.58
C SER A 140 -13.99 19.79 18.18
N TYR A 141 -15.09 19.04 18.07
CA TYR A 141 -15.67 18.68 16.77
C TYR A 141 -16.23 19.88 16.00
N SER A 142 -16.28 19.73 14.67
CA SER A 142 -16.90 20.68 13.75
C SER A 142 -18.14 20.07 13.09
N ILE A 143 -19.05 20.94 12.61
CA ILE A 143 -20.25 20.54 11.89
C ILE A 143 -20.24 21.18 10.50
N LEU A 144 -20.55 20.37 9.48
CA LEU A 144 -20.73 20.83 8.10
C LEU A 144 -22.13 20.42 7.63
N LEU A 145 -22.82 21.36 6.97
CA LEU A 145 -24.13 21.12 6.37
C LEU A 145 -23.98 21.16 4.85
N GLY A 146 -24.49 20.11 4.17
CA GLY A 146 -24.56 20.01 2.73
C GLY A 146 -25.89 20.49 2.19
N ASP A 147 -26.03 20.40 0.88
CA ASP A 147 -27.27 20.65 0.13
C ASP A 147 -27.50 19.47 -0.83
N SER A 148 -28.03 18.37 -0.31
CA SER A 148 -28.38 17.22 -1.12
C SER A 148 -29.83 17.34 -1.64
N GLY A 149 -30.00 17.09 -2.92
CA GLY A 149 -31.34 17.06 -3.56
C GLY A 149 -32.25 15.95 -3.00
N GLU A 150 -33.41 15.78 -3.61
CA GLU A 150 -34.36 14.74 -3.23
C GLU A 150 -33.79 13.33 -3.40
N PHE A 151 -34.22 12.41 -2.53
CA PHE A 151 -33.80 11.02 -2.55
C PHE A 151 -34.56 10.24 -3.64
N GLU A 152 -33.84 9.56 -4.51
CA GLU A 152 -34.36 8.58 -5.43
C GLU A 152 -34.06 7.17 -4.92
N GLU A 153 -35.08 6.33 -4.77
CA GLU A 153 -34.86 4.93 -4.37
C GLU A 153 -34.11 4.16 -5.47
N PRO A 154 -33.06 3.40 -5.14
CA PRO A 154 -32.41 2.53 -6.11
C PRO A 154 -33.36 1.43 -6.58
N THR A 155 -33.28 1.06 -7.85
CA THR A 155 -33.98 -0.11 -8.39
C THR A 155 -33.42 -1.39 -7.80
N VAL A 156 -34.30 -2.28 -7.32
CA VAL A 156 -33.90 -3.56 -6.73
C VAL A 156 -33.81 -4.63 -7.80
N ASP A 157 -32.66 -5.28 -7.91
CA ASP A 157 -32.49 -6.47 -8.75
C ASP A 157 -33.14 -7.69 -8.07
N ALA A 158 -34.32 -8.05 -8.50
CA ALA A 158 -35.11 -9.16 -7.95
C ALA A 158 -34.50 -10.55 -8.24
N THR A 159 -33.47 -10.64 -9.10
CA THR A 159 -32.83 -11.92 -9.44
C THR A 159 -31.76 -12.34 -8.44
N ARG A 160 -31.29 -11.44 -7.57
CA ARG A 160 -30.26 -11.71 -6.58
C ARG A 160 -30.82 -12.43 -5.36
N ASP A 161 -30.00 -13.35 -4.82
CA ASP A 161 -30.26 -13.97 -3.51
C ASP A 161 -29.88 -13.00 -2.38
N TYR A 162 -30.87 -12.67 -1.54
CA TYR A 162 -30.69 -11.75 -0.40
C TYR A 162 -30.90 -12.44 0.95
N ASN A 163 -30.79 -13.76 1.00
CA ASN A 163 -30.92 -14.50 2.25
C ASN A 163 -29.78 -14.16 3.22
N VAL A 164 -30.10 -14.21 4.51
CA VAL A 164 -29.13 -14.09 5.59
C VAL A 164 -28.88 -15.44 6.23
N TYR A 165 -27.68 -15.62 6.77
CA TYR A 165 -27.16 -16.88 7.26
C TYR A 165 -26.54 -16.63 8.65
N LYS A 166 -26.34 -17.67 9.45
CA LYS A 166 -25.68 -17.52 10.74
C LYS A 166 -24.21 -17.20 10.58
N HIS A 167 -23.52 -17.95 9.72
CA HIS A 167 -22.08 -17.87 9.58
C HIS A 167 -21.64 -17.72 8.11
N SER A 168 -21.06 -16.59 7.79
CA SER A 168 -20.46 -16.36 6.47
C SER A 168 -18.94 -16.55 6.50
N VAL A 169 -18.38 -16.99 5.37
CA VAL A 169 -16.94 -17.14 5.18
C VAL A 169 -16.49 -16.49 3.85
N LEU A 170 -15.29 -15.96 3.84
CA LEU A 170 -14.60 -15.48 2.64
C LEU A 170 -13.10 -15.62 2.82
N GLY A 171 -12.35 -15.57 1.72
CA GLY A 171 -10.89 -15.66 1.73
C GLY A 171 -10.27 -14.71 0.72
N GLY A 172 -9.08 -14.20 1.04
CA GLY A 172 -8.36 -13.31 0.15
C GLY A 172 -6.98 -12.92 0.66
N THR A 173 -6.28 -12.10 -0.11
CA THR A 173 -4.99 -11.56 0.32
C THR A 173 -5.17 -10.31 1.19
N PHE A 174 -6.18 -9.51 0.90
CA PHE A 174 -6.52 -8.25 1.59
C PHE A 174 -5.33 -7.29 1.72
N ASP A 175 -4.50 -7.25 0.69
CA ASP A 175 -3.36 -6.34 0.61
C ASP A 175 -3.84 -4.93 0.27
N ARG A 176 -3.42 -3.93 1.05
CA ARG A 176 -3.84 -2.52 0.89
C ARG A 176 -5.35 -2.42 0.75
N LEU A 177 -6.06 -2.66 1.83
CA LEU A 177 -7.52 -2.77 1.86
C LEU A 177 -8.18 -1.65 1.03
N HIS A 178 -8.74 -2.02 -0.12
CA HIS A 178 -9.32 -1.10 -1.10
C HIS A 178 -10.82 -1.33 -1.26
N THR A 179 -11.49 -0.48 -2.02
CA THR A 179 -12.95 -0.47 -2.20
C THR A 179 -13.54 -1.83 -2.56
N ALA A 180 -12.92 -2.60 -3.48
CA ALA A 180 -13.41 -3.94 -3.82
C ALA A 180 -13.32 -4.93 -2.64
N HIS A 181 -12.26 -4.87 -1.83
CA HIS A 181 -12.18 -5.65 -0.59
C HIS A 181 -13.24 -5.24 0.42
N LYS A 182 -13.44 -3.92 0.60
CA LYS A 182 -14.46 -3.38 1.52
C LYS A 182 -15.85 -3.83 1.12
N LEU A 183 -16.17 -3.81 -0.18
CA LEU A 183 -17.44 -4.30 -0.67
C LEU A 183 -17.63 -5.80 -0.40
N LEU A 184 -16.59 -6.62 -0.64
CA LEU A 184 -16.64 -8.06 -0.37
C LEU A 184 -16.84 -8.36 1.12
N LEU A 185 -16.10 -7.66 2.00
CA LEU A 185 -16.22 -7.78 3.46
C LEU A 185 -17.59 -7.28 3.95
N THR A 186 -18.09 -6.19 3.38
CA THR A 186 -19.41 -5.64 3.70
C THR A 186 -20.51 -6.62 3.33
N GLU A 187 -20.46 -7.23 2.14
CA GLU A 187 -21.44 -8.24 1.72
C GLU A 187 -21.42 -9.45 2.66
N ALA A 188 -20.23 -9.94 3.04
CA ALA A 188 -20.12 -11.03 4.01
C ALA A 188 -20.69 -10.68 5.39
N ALA A 189 -20.44 -9.45 5.87
CA ALA A 189 -20.99 -8.95 7.12
C ALA A 189 -22.52 -8.77 7.04
N LEU A 190 -23.01 -8.29 5.91
CA LEU A 190 -24.45 -8.18 5.64
C LEU A 190 -25.12 -9.57 5.67
N ARG A 191 -24.52 -10.59 5.11
CA ARG A 191 -25.08 -11.96 5.04
C ARG A 191 -25.04 -12.71 6.36
N ALA A 192 -24.17 -12.34 7.32
CA ALA A 192 -24.01 -13.04 8.58
C ALA A 192 -24.87 -12.45 9.70
N THR A 193 -25.54 -13.28 10.50
CA THR A 193 -26.27 -12.86 11.69
C THR A 193 -25.50 -13.08 12.99
N GLU A 194 -24.53 -14.03 12.99
CA GLU A 194 -23.78 -14.40 14.20
C GLU A 194 -22.26 -14.24 14.01
N LYS A 195 -21.71 -14.68 12.87
CA LYS A 195 -20.26 -14.76 12.70
C LYS A 195 -19.81 -14.55 11.24
N VAL A 196 -18.69 -13.83 11.06
CA VAL A 196 -17.93 -13.76 9.81
C VAL A 196 -16.56 -14.36 10.02
N THR A 197 -16.17 -15.34 9.19
CA THR A 197 -14.80 -15.86 9.15
C THR A 197 -14.10 -15.37 7.89
N VAL A 198 -12.91 -14.76 8.07
CA VAL A 198 -12.09 -14.24 6.96
C VAL A 198 -10.74 -14.94 6.94
N GLY A 199 -10.46 -15.69 5.88
CA GLY A 199 -9.15 -16.29 5.63
C GLY A 199 -8.20 -15.32 4.94
N VAL A 200 -7.05 -15.02 5.55
CA VAL A 200 -6.02 -14.14 4.98
C VAL A 200 -4.82 -14.97 4.55
N THR A 201 -4.46 -14.93 3.25
CA THR A 201 -3.40 -15.78 2.68
C THR A 201 -2.03 -15.49 3.29
N VAL A 202 -1.29 -16.54 3.68
CA VAL A 202 0.10 -16.43 4.14
C VAL A 202 1.09 -16.43 2.97
N GLU A 203 2.38 -16.25 3.27
CA GLU A 203 3.44 -15.95 2.29
C GLU A 203 3.57 -16.98 1.16
N ASN A 204 3.41 -18.27 1.46
CA ASN A 204 3.49 -19.35 0.45
C ASN A 204 2.45 -19.24 -0.69
N MET A 205 1.41 -18.45 -0.51
CA MET A 205 0.34 -18.23 -1.50
C MET A 205 0.52 -16.92 -2.30
N LEU A 206 1.59 -16.16 -2.07
CA LEU A 206 1.73 -14.82 -2.64
C LEU A 206 2.61 -14.77 -3.90
N GLY A 207 3.55 -15.69 -4.07
CA GLY A 207 4.63 -15.61 -5.06
C GLY A 207 4.22 -15.46 -6.53
N SER A 208 2.98 -15.83 -6.89
CA SER A 208 2.45 -15.65 -8.25
C SER A 208 1.83 -14.25 -8.50
N LYS A 209 1.75 -13.40 -7.48
CA LYS A 209 1.10 -12.09 -7.60
C LYS A 209 2.10 -11.04 -8.09
N THR A 210 1.65 -10.15 -8.96
CA THR A 210 2.46 -9.01 -9.46
C THR A 210 2.98 -8.19 -8.29
N LEU A 211 4.30 -7.93 -8.24
CA LEU A 211 4.97 -7.20 -7.15
C LEU A 211 4.64 -7.79 -5.76
N TRP A 212 4.66 -9.12 -5.65
CA TRP A 212 4.30 -9.83 -4.42
C TRP A 212 5.18 -9.41 -3.23
N GLU A 213 6.42 -9.01 -3.49
CA GLU A 213 7.37 -8.54 -2.48
C GLU A 213 6.93 -7.21 -1.82
N LEU A 214 6.03 -6.45 -2.47
CA LEU A 214 5.41 -5.24 -1.93
C LEU A 214 4.09 -5.51 -1.18
N ILE A 215 3.66 -6.76 -1.06
CA ILE A 215 2.46 -7.10 -0.28
C ILE A 215 2.76 -6.82 1.20
N GLU A 216 1.80 -6.18 1.86
CA GLU A 216 1.92 -5.84 3.29
C GLU A 216 2.11 -7.08 4.17
N PRO A 217 2.83 -6.96 5.30
CA PRO A 217 2.97 -8.04 6.27
C PRO A 217 1.62 -8.64 6.66
N LEU A 218 1.59 -9.95 6.92
CA LEU A 218 0.36 -10.68 7.25
C LEU A 218 -0.41 -10.04 8.40
N GLU A 219 0.29 -9.61 9.44
CA GLU A 219 -0.31 -8.99 10.62
C GLU A 219 -1.05 -7.70 10.27
N ASN A 220 -0.45 -6.84 9.42
CA ASN A 220 -1.08 -5.59 8.96
C ASN A 220 -2.37 -5.88 8.19
N ARG A 221 -2.36 -6.89 7.32
CA ARG A 221 -3.52 -7.30 6.53
C ARG A 221 -4.64 -7.87 7.39
N ILE A 222 -4.30 -8.70 8.37
CA ILE A 222 -5.26 -9.24 9.37
C ILE A 222 -5.86 -8.09 10.18
N ASN A 223 -5.03 -7.19 10.71
CA ASN A 223 -5.48 -6.05 11.50
C ASN A 223 -6.37 -5.11 10.68
N GLY A 224 -6.00 -4.82 9.43
CA GLY A 224 -6.81 -4.00 8.53
C GLY A 224 -8.21 -4.58 8.31
N VAL A 225 -8.33 -5.90 8.12
CA VAL A 225 -9.62 -6.60 7.98
C VAL A 225 -10.42 -6.55 9.28
N LYS A 226 -9.80 -6.83 10.43
CA LYS A 226 -10.45 -6.76 11.75
C LYS A 226 -10.97 -5.35 12.03
N ASP A 227 -10.11 -4.35 11.87
CA ASP A 227 -10.44 -2.94 12.10
C ASP A 227 -11.61 -2.47 11.24
N PHE A 228 -11.65 -2.93 9.98
CA PHE A 228 -12.74 -2.60 9.07
C PHE A 228 -14.07 -3.25 9.51
N LEU A 229 -14.05 -4.56 9.80
CA LEU A 229 -15.26 -5.30 10.18
C LEU A 229 -15.82 -4.82 11.53
N GLU A 230 -14.95 -4.55 12.50
CA GLU A 230 -15.34 -4.03 13.83
C GLU A 230 -15.98 -2.64 13.74
N ASP A 231 -15.54 -1.79 12.80
CA ASP A 231 -16.19 -0.50 12.56
C ASP A 231 -17.55 -0.62 11.89
N ILE A 232 -17.63 -1.43 10.82
CA ILE A 232 -18.87 -1.46 10.02
C ILE A 232 -19.98 -2.29 10.67
N ASN A 233 -19.64 -3.32 11.45
CA ASN A 233 -20.61 -4.25 12.05
C ASN A 233 -20.10 -4.82 13.38
N PRO A 234 -20.03 -4.04 14.46
CA PRO A 234 -19.48 -4.47 15.76
C PRO A 234 -20.32 -5.51 16.51
N GLU A 235 -21.52 -5.81 16.02
CA GLU A 235 -22.51 -6.63 16.75
C GLU A 235 -22.34 -8.14 16.54
N ILE A 236 -21.45 -8.57 15.59
CA ILE A 236 -21.22 -10.00 15.31
C ILE A 236 -19.79 -10.41 15.60
N ILE A 237 -19.54 -11.71 15.64
CA ILE A 237 -18.19 -12.25 15.87
C ILE A 237 -17.38 -12.17 14.58
N HIS A 238 -16.20 -11.56 14.64
CA HIS A 238 -15.23 -11.50 13.55
C HIS A 238 -14.07 -12.46 13.81
N ASN A 239 -13.95 -13.50 13.00
CA ASN A 239 -12.88 -14.50 13.08
C ASN A 239 -11.94 -14.36 11.89
N VAL A 240 -10.86 -13.58 12.04
CA VAL A 240 -9.87 -13.36 10.96
C VAL A 240 -8.66 -14.24 11.23
N VAL A 241 -8.40 -15.18 10.31
CA VAL A 241 -7.39 -16.23 10.48
C VAL A 241 -6.44 -16.32 9.29
N PRO A 242 -5.16 -16.68 9.51
CA PRO A 242 -4.25 -16.97 8.41
C PRO A 242 -4.65 -18.28 7.71
N ILE A 243 -4.50 -18.32 6.37
CA ILE A 243 -4.72 -19.52 5.57
C ILE A 243 -3.51 -19.84 4.70
N SER A 244 -3.09 -21.09 4.68
CA SER A 244 -1.94 -21.60 3.93
C SER A 244 -2.33 -22.37 2.66
N ASP A 245 -3.63 -22.59 2.45
CA ASP A 245 -4.22 -23.21 1.28
C ASP A 245 -5.51 -22.48 0.85
N MET A 246 -6.02 -22.81 -0.34
CA MET A 246 -7.19 -22.16 -0.93
C MET A 246 -8.51 -22.48 -0.22
N TYR A 247 -8.54 -23.47 0.63
CA TYR A 247 -9.76 -23.93 1.31
C TYR A 247 -9.90 -23.30 2.69
N GLY A 248 -8.77 -23.07 3.40
CA GLY A 248 -8.75 -22.56 4.77
C GLY A 248 -9.70 -23.35 5.68
N PRO A 249 -10.32 -22.69 6.67
CA PRO A 249 -11.27 -23.34 7.57
C PRO A 249 -12.61 -23.70 6.92
N ALA A 250 -12.88 -23.21 5.71
CA ALA A 250 -14.14 -23.51 5.02
C ALA A 250 -14.27 -24.98 4.62
N LYS A 251 -13.17 -25.73 4.53
CA LYS A 251 -13.18 -27.15 4.15
C LYS A 251 -13.71 -28.08 5.25
N ASP A 252 -13.60 -27.69 6.53
CA ASP A 252 -13.81 -28.58 7.68
C ASP A 252 -14.69 -27.99 8.80
N ASP A 253 -15.06 -26.71 8.76
CA ASP A 253 -15.98 -26.11 9.74
C ASP A 253 -17.45 -26.36 9.33
N PRO A 254 -18.20 -27.19 10.11
CA PRO A 254 -19.59 -27.51 9.80
C PRO A 254 -20.56 -26.36 10.08
N THR A 255 -20.14 -25.33 10.83
CA THR A 255 -21.02 -24.21 11.22
C THR A 255 -21.16 -23.13 10.15
N MET A 256 -20.39 -23.21 9.08
CA MET A 256 -20.44 -22.26 7.97
C MET A 256 -21.61 -22.57 7.03
N ASP A 257 -22.33 -21.52 6.62
CA ASP A 257 -23.53 -21.61 5.78
C ASP A 257 -23.31 -21.05 4.37
N VAL A 258 -22.58 -19.93 4.27
CA VAL A 258 -22.43 -19.16 3.02
C VAL A 258 -20.99 -18.75 2.80
N ILE A 259 -20.52 -18.89 1.56
CA ILE A 259 -19.22 -18.36 1.11
C ILE A 259 -19.45 -17.17 0.18
N VAL A 260 -18.79 -16.05 0.49
CA VAL A 260 -18.84 -14.83 -0.34
C VAL A 260 -17.56 -14.77 -1.16
N VAL A 261 -17.72 -14.64 -2.48
CA VAL A 261 -16.64 -14.63 -3.45
C VAL A 261 -16.82 -13.47 -4.44
N SER A 262 -15.73 -13.02 -5.06
CA SER A 262 -15.85 -12.16 -6.24
C SER A 262 -16.14 -13.00 -7.49
N SER A 263 -16.68 -12.37 -8.55
CA SER A 263 -16.92 -13.07 -9.82
C SER A 263 -15.68 -13.75 -10.41
N GLU A 264 -14.47 -13.27 -10.11
CA GLU A 264 -13.22 -13.94 -10.50
C GLU A 264 -12.91 -15.20 -9.70
N THR A 265 -13.33 -15.23 -8.44
CA THR A 265 -13.00 -16.30 -7.49
C THR A 265 -14.15 -17.29 -7.28
N GLU A 266 -15.24 -17.19 -8.04
CA GLU A 266 -16.40 -18.07 -7.97
C GLU A 266 -16.00 -19.55 -8.15
N ARG A 267 -15.09 -19.86 -9.08
CA ARG A 267 -14.52 -21.21 -9.25
C ARG A 267 -13.83 -21.71 -7.98
N GLY A 268 -13.29 -20.81 -7.17
CA GLY A 268 -12.71 -21.14 -5.86
C GLY A 268 -13.78 -21.61 -4.87
N GLY A 269 -14.93 -20.93 -4.83
CA GLY A 269 -16.09 -21.33 -4.04
C GLY A 269 -16.62 -22.72 -4.40
N VAL A 270 -16.68 -23.03 -5.70
CA VAL A 270 -17.05 -24.38 -6.18
C VAL A 270 -16.06 -25.43 -5.67
N LYS A 271 -14.73 -25.19 -5.78
CA LYS A 271 -13.70 -26.11 -5.27
C LYS A 271 -13.77 -26.30 -3.76
N VAL A 272 -14.10 -25.25 -3.00
CA VAL A 272 -14.35 -25.38 -1.55
C VAL A 272 -15.51 -26.32 -1.30
N ASN A 273 -16.62 -26.21 -2.03
CA ASN A 273 -17.77 -27.09 -1.89
C ASN A 273 -17.46 -28.55 -2.28
N GLU A 274 -16.67 -28.77 -3.34
CA GLU A 274 -16.19 -30.11 -3.70
C GLU A 274 -15.37 -30.74 -2.56
N MET A 275 -14.51 -29.94 -1.89
CA MET A 275 -13.73 -30.42 -0.76
C MET A 275 -14.61 -30.71 0.46
N ARG A 276 -15.58 -29.84 0.78
CA ARG A 276 -16.56 -30.07 1.84
C ARG A 276 -17.33 -31.37 1.65
N CYS A 277 -17.82 -31.61 0.43
CA CYS A 277 -18.52 -32.87 0.11
C CYS A 277 -17.61 -34.11 0.35
N LYS A 278 -16.31 -34.02 0.00
CA LYS A 278 -15.34 -35.09 0.29
C LYS A 278 -15.13 -35.30 1.79
N CYS A 279 -15.26 -34.24 2.59
CA CYS A 279 -15.20 -34.28 4.06
C CYS A 279 -16.55 -34.65 4.71
N GLY A 280 -17.60 -34.94 3.93
CA GLY A 280 -18.93 -35.30 4.45
C GLY A 280 -19.76 -34.12 4.95
N LEU A 281 -19.37 -32.87 4.60
CA LEU A 281 -20.06 -31.66 4.98
C LEU A 281 -21.02 -31.17 3.87
N GLN A 282 -22.06 -30.43 4.29
CA GLN A 282 -22.94 -29.78 3.34
C GLN A 282 -22.21 -28.66 2.56
N PRO A 283 -22.53 -28.49 1.25
CA PRO A 283 -21.99 -27.40 0.48
C PRO A 283 -22.48 -26.05 1.01
N LEU A 284 -21.62 -25.04 0.97
CA LEU A 284 -21.96 -23.66 1.29
C LEU A 284 -22.77 -23.03 0.17
N LYS A 285 -23.71 -22.16 0.50
CA LYS A 285 -24.29 -21.27 -0.49
C LYS A 285 -23.21 -20.34 -1.02
N ILE A 286 -23.08 -20.21 -2.33
CA ILE A 286 -22.14 -19.27 -2.96
C ILE A 286 -22.89 -17.97 -3.24
N VAL A 287 -22.33 -16.86 -2.75
CA VAL A 287 -22.77 -15.50 -3.06
C VAL A 287 -21.66 -14.78 -3.79
N THR A 288 -21.95 -14.32 -5.00
CA THR A 288 -20.96 -13.67 -5.86
C THR A 288 -21.14 -12.15 -5.82
N VAL A 289 -20.04 -11.44 -5.63
CA VAL A 289 -19.96 -9.97 -5.66
C VAL A 289 -19.32 -9.55 -6.98
N ASP A 290 -19.94 -8.61 -7.66
CA ASP A 290 -19.45 -8.09 -8.93
C ASP A 290 -18.15 -7.28 -8.74
N LEU A 291 -17.31 -7.29 -9.77
CA LEU A 291 -16.10 -6.48 -9.83
C LEU A 291 -16.44 -5.02 -10.04
N ILE A 292 -15.65 -4.15 -9.43
CA ILE A 292 -15.72 -2.71 -9.64
C ILE A 292 -14.58 -2.31 -10.57
N ASN A 293 -14.90 -1.62 -11.66
CA ASN A 293 -13.90 -1.08 -12.57
C ASN A 293 -13.21 0.15 -11.97
N ASP A 294 -11.91 0.26 -12.19
CA ASP A 294 -11.15 1.47 -11.89
C ASP A 294 -11.54 2.54 -12.92
N PRO A 295 -11.90 3.76 -12.50
CA PRO A 295 -12.31 4.81 -13.44
C PRO A 295 -11.17 5.31 -14.34
N ASN A 296 -9.92 5.16 -13.92
CA ASN A 296 -8.74 5.71 -14.60
C ASN A 296 -7.53 4.75 -14.53
N PRO A 297 -7.61 3.54 -15.14
CA PRO A 297 -6.50 2.61 -15.13
C PRO A 297 -5.36 3.10 -16.06
N SER A 298 -4.13 3.03 -15.59
CA SER A 298 -2.93 3.27 -16.39
C SER A 298 -2.58 2.03 -17.25
N PRO A 299 -1.70 2.14 -18.27
CA PRO A 299 -1.43 1.06 -19.23
C PRO A 299 -0.99 -0.30 -18.64
N HIS A 300 -0.42 -0.31 -17.45
CA HIS A 300 0.06 -1.55 -16.80
C HIS A 300 -0.80 -1.95 -15.59
N GLU A 301 -1.93 -1.28 -15.39
CA GLU A 301 -2.87 -1.53 -14.31
C GLU A 301 -4.04 -2.40 -14.79
N GLU A 302 -4.67 -3.09 -13.86
CA GLU A 302 -5.88 -3.85 -14.14
C GLU A 302 -7.07 -2.88 -14.35
N ILE A 303 -7.99 -3.24 -15.25
CA ILE A 303 -9.21 -2.44 -15.50
C ILE A 303 -10.09 -2.37 -14.24
N LYS A 304 -10.05 -3.41 -13.41
CA LYS A 304 -10.76 -3.46 -12.12
C LYS A 304 -9.93 -2.88 -10.99
N VAL A 305 -10.60 -2.44 -9.94
CA VAL A 305 -9.94 -2.08 -8.66
C VAL A 305 -9.26 -3.32 -8.08
N SER A 306 -7.94 -3.26 -7.89
CA SER A 306 -7.16 -4.40 -7.41
C SER A 306 -5.96 -4.00 -6.54
N SER A 307 -5.49 -4.96 -5.71
CA SER A 307 -4.26 -4.79 -4.95
C SER A 307 -3.02 -4.67 -5.86
N SER A 308 -3.02 -5.32 -7.03
CA SER A 308 -1.93 -5.21 -8.01
C SER A 308 -1.78 -3.77 -8.48
N THR A 309 -2.88 -3.14 -8.88
CA THR A 309 -2.91 -1.71 -9.24
C THR A 309 -2.45 -0.83 -8.08
N ARG A 310 -2.90 -1.10 -6.86
CA ARG A 310 -2.44 -0.36 -5.68
C ARG A 310 -0.93 -0.46 -5.47
N ARG A 311 -0.33 -1.65 -5.62
CA ARG A 311 1.13 -1.81 -5.53
C ARG A 311 1.85 -1.05 -6.64
N ILE A 312 1.36 -1.13 -7.88
CA ILE A 312 1.93 -0.36 -9.01
C ILE A 312 1.91 1.15 -8.71
N ARG A 313 0.82 1.68 -8.18
CA ARG A 313 0.68 3.10 -7.82
C ARG A 313 1.59 3.57 -6.67
N THR A 314 2.16 2.64 -5.88
CA THR A 314 3.17 2.98 -4.86
C THR A 314 4.57 3.17 -5.44
N LEU A 315 4.85 2.69 -6.65
CA LEU A 315 6.15 2.86 -7.29
C LEU A 315 6.48 4.35 -7.47
N GLY A 316 7.69 4.71 -7.10
CA GLY A 316 8.13 6.10 -7.06
C GLY A 316 7.55 6.94 -5.91
N LYS A 317 6.76 6.36 -5.00
CA LYS A 317 6.33 7.01 -3.75
C LYS A 317 7.17 6.50 -2.57
N VAL A 318 7.14 7.23 -1.48
CA VAL A 318 7.71 6.76 -0.20
C VAL A 318 6.82 5.64 0.34
N ILE A 319 7.40 4.45 0.48
CA ILE A 319 6.72 3.25 1.01
C ILE A 319 7.04 2.97 2.47
N GLN A 320 8.14 3.52 2.98
CA GLN A 320 8.54 3.41 4.37
C GLN A 320 8.97 4.78 4.91
N ALA A 321 8.67 5.04 6.18
CA ALA A 321 9.03 6.28 6.84
C ALA A 321 10.56 6.54 6.77
N ILE A 322 10.91 7.77 6.45
CA ILE A 322 12.29 8.22 6.41
C ILE A 322 12.71 8.59 7.83
N THR A 323 13.67 7.83 8.37
CA THR A 323 14.21 8.10 9.71
C THR A 323 15.38 9.08 9.60
N PRO A 324 15.29 10.27 10.21
CA PRO A 324 16.40 11.22 10.24
C PRO A 324 17.66 10.61 10.85
N LYS A 325 18.82 10.87 10.25
CA LYS A 325 20.10 10.39 10.71
C LYS A 325 20.95 11.56 11.20
N ALA A 326 21.09 11.71 12.50
CA ALA A 326 21.74 12.84 13.17
C ALA A 326 23.19 13.13 12.75
N HIS A 327 23.88 12.15 12.15
CA HIS A 327 25.26 12.29 11.68
C HIS A 327 25.38 12.77 10.23
N LEU A 328 24.26 12.93 9.53
CA LEU A 328 24.23 13.48 8.16
C LEU A 328 23.86 14.96 8.21
N THR A 329 24.53 15.74 7.40
CA THR A 329 24.20 17.17 7.19
C THR A 329 22.95 17.27 6.31
N GLU A 330 22.11 18.27 6.51
CA GLU A 330 20.91 18.47 5.68
C GLU A 330 21.22 18.66 4.19
N LYS A 331 22.36 19.22 3.87
CA LYS A 331 22.86 19.42 2.50
C LYS A 331 24.31 18.93 2.34
N PRO A 332 24.58 18.26 1.21
CA PRO A 332 23.64 17.79 0.19
C PRO A 332 22.76 16.65 0.71
N TYR A 333 21.54 16.53 0.17
CA TYR A 333 20.68 15.39 0.47
C TYR A 333 21.15 14.16 -0.30
N ILE A 334 21.49 13.08 0.38
CA ILE A 334 22.14 11.90 -0.20
C ILE A 334 21.15 10.77 -0.34
N ILE A 335 20.95 10.29 -1.57
CA ILE A 335 20.14 9.12 -1.93
C ILE A 335 21.09 7.96 -2.21
N GLY A 336 20.90 6.83 -1.54
CA GLY A 336 21.54 5.57 -1.90
C GLY A 336 20.70 4.80 -2.91
N LEU A 337 21.17 4.69 -4.16
CA LEU A 337 20.50 3.94 -5.21
C LEU A 337 21.07 2.53 -5.31
N THR A 338 20.21 1.52 -5.10
CA THR A 338 20.60 0.11 -5.10
C THR A 338 19.62 -0.78 -5.88
N GLY A 339 19.86 -2.08 -5.91
CA GLY A 339 19.02 -3.09 -6.55
C GLY A 339 19.82 -4.21 -7.18
N GLY A 340 19.15 -5.28 -7.58
CA GLY A 340 19.75 -6.49 -8.16
C GLY A 340 20.44 -6.26 -9.51
N ILE A 341 21.11 -7.31 -9.98
CA ILE A 341 21.69 -7.31 -11.32
C ILE A 341 20.59 -7.15 -12.38
N CYS A 342 20.89 -6.41 -13.44
CA CYS A 342 19.95 -6.12 -14.54
C CYS A 342 18.63 -5.45 -14.12
N SER A 343 18.51 -4.94 -12.88
CA SER A 343 17.32 -4.24 -12.39
C SER A 343 17.14 -2.81 -12.93
N GLY A 344 18.08 -2.30 -13.72
CA GLY A 344 17.96 -0.97 -14.33
C GLY A 344 18.51 0.19 -13.50
N LYS A 345 19.26 -0.05 -12.40
CA LYS A 345 19.89 0.99 -11.54
C LYS A 345 20.50 2.14 -12.32
N SER A 346 21.41 1.83 -13.25
CA SER A 346 22.15 2.86 -14.00
C SER A 346 21.26 3.68 -14.95
N GLY A 347 20.10 3.14 -15.34
CA GLY A 347 19.07 3.90 -16.05
C GLY A 347 18.41 4.93 -15.15
N VAL A 348 18.06 4.51 -13.93
CA VAL A 348 17.50 5.39 -12.89
C VAL A 348 18.53 6.45 -12.47
N GLY A 349 19.79 6.05 -12.22
CA GLY A 349 20.87 6.98 -11.86
C GLY A 349 21.09 8.07 -12.93
N ARG A 350 21.11 7.69 -14.21
CA ARG A 350 21.21 8.67 -15.32
C ARG A 350 20.01 9.60 -15.38
N ARG A 351 18.79 9.07 -15.19
CA ARG A 351 17.59 9.91 -15.18
C ARG A 351 17.61 10.92 -14.03
N LEU A 352 18.06 10.52 -12.85
CA LEU A 352 18.23 11.43 -11.70
C LEU A 352 19.29 12.51 -11.97
N ALA A 353 20.38 12.16 -12.69
CA ALA A 353 21.36 13.14 -13.13
C ALA A 353 20.78 14.15 -14.14
N GLU A 354 19.95 13.70 -15.09
CA GLU A 354 19.22 14.59 -16.02
C GLU A 354 18.28 15.56 -15.29
N LEU A 355 17.72 15.13 -14.14
CA LEU A 355 16.84 15.94 -13.30
C LEU A 355 17.61 16.90 -12.35
N GLY A 356 18.93 16.84 -12.31
CA GLY A 356 19.79 17.77 -11.57
C GLY A 356 20.51 17.17 -10.34
N ALA A 357 20.44 15.88 -10.11
CA ALA A 357 21.22 15.22 -9.06
C ALA A 357 22.70 15.05 -9.48
N TYR A 358 23.62 15.17 -8.52
CA TYR A 358 24.99 14.74 -8.74
C TYR A 358 25.11 13.22 -8.57
N HIS A 359 25.27 12.49 -9.67
CA HIS A 359 25.30 11.04 -9.69
C HIS A 359 26.71 10.49 -9.54
N ILE A 360 26.93 9.66 -8.52
CA ILE A 360 28.17 8.95 -8.23
C ILE A 360 27.95 7.45 -8.43
N ASP A 361 28.57 6.89 -9.46
CA ASP A 361 28.61 5.45 -9.74
C ASP A 361 29.76 4.82 -8.93
N CYS A 362 29.40 4.13 -7.84
CA CYS A 362 30.38 3.54 -6.92
C CYS A 362 31.16 2.37 -7.54
N ASP A 363 30.63 1.72 -8.58
CA ASP A 363 31.38 0.68 -9.31
C ASP A 363 32.56 1.33 -10.09
N LYS A 364 32.36 2.55 -10.65
CA LYS A 364 33.44 3.32 -11.25
C LYS A 364 34.41 3.86 -10.20
N VAL A 365 33.89 4.33 -9.06
CA VAL A 365 34.75 4.77 -7.95
C VAL A 365 35.60 3.63 -7.45
N ALA A 366 35.06 2.41 -7.36
CA ALA A 366 35.82 1.22 -6.97
C ALA A 366 37.03 0.99 -7.87
N HIS A 367 36.91 1.25 -9.17
CA HIS A 367 38.05 1.15 -10.09
C HIS A 367 39.09 2.25 -9.85
N PHE A 368 38.65 3.45 -9.59
CA PHE A 368 39.50 4.60 -9.36
C PHE A 368 40.34 4.47 -8.08
N VAL A 369 39.80 3.98 -6.98
CA VAL A 369 40.49 3.96 -5.66
C VAL A 369 41.69 3.02 -5.62
N TYR A 370 41.80 2.05 -6.53
CA TYR A 370 42.97 1.17 -6.63
C TYR A 370 43.74 1.31 -7.95
N GLU A 371 43.69 2.48 -8.59
CA GLU A 371 44.61 2.86 -9.66
C GLU A 371 46.04 2.99 -9.10
N PRO A 372 47.07 2.79 -9.93
CA PRO A 372 48.46 2.96 -9.53
C PRO A 372 48.72 4.29 -8.80
N GLY A 373 49.37 4.25 -7.67
CA GLY A 373 49.67 5.43 -6.85
C GLY A 373 48.62 5.75 -5.79
N LYS A 374 47.48 5.07 -5.76
CA LYS A 374 46.46 5.24 -4.72
C LYS A 374 46.79 4.38 -3.48
N PRO A 375 46.38 4.81 -2.26
CA PRO A 375 46.64 4.05 -1.03
C PRO A 375 46.08 2.61 -1.05
N ALA A 376 44.86 2.40 -1.63
CA ALA A 376 44.28 1.07 -1.71
C ALA A 376 45.04 0.15 -2.69
N TYR A 377 45.61 0.68 -3.77
CA TYR A 377 46.47 -0.08 -4.68
C TYR A 377 47.64 -0.71 -3.91
N ASN A 378 48.38 0.09 -3.15
CA ASN A 378 49.54 -0.39 -2.40
C ASN A 378 49.14 -1.49 -1.40
N LYS A 379 48.06 -1.30 -0.65
CA LYS A 379 47.53 -2.29 0.29
C LYS A 379 47.09 -3.59 -0.40
N ILE A 380 46.53 -3.52 -1.59
CA ILE A 380 46.13 -4.72 -2.38
C ILE A 380 47.39 -5.49 -2.79
N VAL A 381 48.39 -4.81 -3.35
CA VAL A 381 49.67 -5.44 -3.75
C VAL A 381 50.41 -6.05 -2.56
N GLU A 382 50.40 -5.37 -1.43
CA GLU A 382 51.01 -5.88 -0.18
C GLU A 382 50.27 -7.13 0.35
N THR A 383 48.93 -7.16 0.23
CA THR A 383 48.09 -8.24 0.77
C THR A 383 48.06 -9.47 -0.12
N PHE A 384 47.98 -9.27 -1.44
CA PHE A 384 47.73 -10.33 -2.45
C PHE A 384 48.98 -10.68 -3.30
N GLY A 385 50.08 -9.94 -3.13
CA GLY A 385 51.29 -10.16 -3.91
C GLY A 385 51.36 -9.36 -5.22
N LYS A 386 52.54 -9.37 -5.85
CA LYS A 386 52.78 -8.68 -7.13
C LYS A 386 52.11 -9.39 -8.30
N GLU A 387 51.77 -10.64 -8.16
CA GLU A 387 51.06 -11.47 -9.16
C GLU A 387 49.67 -10.93 -9.53
N VAL A 388 49.08 -10.11 -8.68
CA VAL A 388 47.81 -9.44 -9.00
C VAL A 388 48.00 -8.16 -9.82
N VAL A 389 49.25 -7.78 -10.17
CA VAL A 389 49.55 -6.61 -11.01
C VAL A 389 49.77 -7.05 -12.43
N GLY A 390 49.08 -6.45 -13.36
CA GLY A 390 49.26 -6.68 -14.81
C GLY A 390 50.47 -5.99 -15.39
N GLU A 391 50.81 -6.30 -16.63
CA GLU A 391 51.96 -5.73 -17.37
C GLU A 391 51.88 -4.18 -17.50
N ASN A 392 50.66 -3.64 -17.49
CA ASN A 392 50.39 -2.20 -17.50
C ASN A 392 50.57 -1.51 -16.14
N GLY A 393 50.93 -2.24 -15.10
CA GLY A 393 51.07 -1.74 -13.72
C GLY A 393 49.76 -1.57 -12.98
N GLU A 394 48.61 -1.91 -13.56
CA GLU A 394 47.29 -1.86 -12.91
C GLU A 394 46.95 -3.20 -12.26
N ILE A 395 45.99 -3.19 -11.31
CA ILE A 395 45.46 -4.43 -10.72
C ILE A 395 44.76 -5.26 -11.79
N ASN A 396 45.28 -6.50 -12.02
CA ASN A 396 44.65 -7.48 -12.88
C ASN A 396 43.39 -8.06 -12.21
N ARG A 397 42.23 -7.53 -12.62
CA ARG A 397 40.93 -7.92 -12.04
C ARG A 397 40.58 -9.39 -12.23
N LYS A 398 41.09 -10.02 -13.28
CA LYS A 398 40.85 -11.45 -13.56
C LYS A 398 41.62 -12.29 -12.55
N GLU A 399 42.88 -11.96 -12.29
CA GLU A 399 43.73 -12.68 -11.33
C GLU A 399 43.21 -12.50 -9.89
N ILE A 400 42.98 -11.25 -9.46
CA ILE A 400 42.46 -11.00 -8.11
C ILE A 400 41.07 -11.62 -7.93
N GLY A 401 40.22 -11.58 -8.97
CA GLY A 401 38.92 -12.23 -8.97
C GLY A 401 39.06 -13.75 -8.80
N ALA A 402 40.00 -14.40 -9.50
CA ALA A 402 40.24 -15.82 -9.37
C ALA A 402 40.65 -16.24 -7.94
N ILE A 403 41.35 -15.36 -7.21
CA ILE A 403 41.71 -15.56 -5.82
C ILE A 403 40.51 -15.39 -4.89
N VAL A 404 39.83 -14.27 -4.97
CA VAL A 404 38.80 -13.87 -4.00
C VAL A 404 37.47 -14.60 -4.13
N PHE A 405 37.11 -15.03 -5.35
CA PHE A 405 35.85 -15.78 -5.54
C PHE A 405 35.97 -17.25 -5.12
N LYS A 406 37.19 -17.79 -4.98
CA LYS A 406 37.42 -19.15 -4.48
C LYS A 406 37.44 -19.24 -2.95
N ASP A 407 37.78 -18.14 -2.27
CA ASP A 407 37.93 -18.12 -0.81
C ASP A 407 37.24 -16.88 -0.21
N PRO A 408 36.09 -17.08 0.51
CA PRO A 408 35.37 -15.99 1.17
C PRO A 408 36.23 -15.14 2.12
N LYS A 409 37.29 -15.71 2.71
CA LYS A 409 38.20 -14.96 3.59
C LYS A 409 39.05 -13.97 2.79
N GLN A 410 39.48 -14.34 1.59
CA GLN A 410 40.23 -13.44 0.71
C GLN A 410 39.33 -12.34 0.17
N LEU A 411 38.07 -12.66 -0.17
CA LEU A 411 37.10 -11.66 -0.54
C LEU A 411 36.85 -10.65 0.59
N GLN A 412 36.73 -11.12 1.82
CA GLN A 412 36.60 -10.26 2.99
C GLN A 412 37.81 -9.35 3.20
N LYS A 413 39.04 -9.85 2.99
CA LYS A 413 40.27 -9.03 3.04
C LYS A 413 40.27 -7.95 1.97
N LEU A 414 39.91 -8.29 0.71
CA LEU A 414 39.81 -7.31 -0.35
C LEU A 414 38.78 -6.23 -0.01
N ASN A 415 37.61 -6.64 0.43
CA ASN A 415 36.53 -5.72 0.81
C ASN A 415 36.95 -4.78 1.95
N SER A 416 37.71 -5.27 2.94
CA SER A 416 38.20 -4.44 4.06
C SER A 416 39.21 -3.35 3.61
N ILE A 417 39.84 -3.51 2.46
CA ILE A 417 40.75 -2.53 1.87
C ILE A 417 39.96 -1.55 0.98
N VAL A 418 39.10 -2.10 0.08
CA VAL A 418 38.48 -1.34 -1.01
C VAL A 418 37.26 -0.54 -0.54
N TRP A 419 36.41 -1.11 0.32
CA TRP A 419 35.17 -0.45 0.76
C TRP A 419 35.40 0.87 1.52
N PRO A 420 36.31 0.95 2.49
CA PRO A 420 36.65 2.22 3.15
C PRO A 420 37.17 3.26 2.16
N ALA A 421 38.02 2.86 1.21
CA ALA A 421 38.59 3.75 0.21
C ALA A 421 37.51 4.30 -0.74
N ILE A 422 36.50 3.49 -1.11
CA ILE A 422 35.36 3.95 -1.90
C ILE A 422 34.55 4.99 -1.12
N VAL A 423 34.24 4.73 0.15
CA VAL A 423 33.46 5.66 0.98
C VAL A 423 34.20 6.99 1.13
N GLU A 424 35.50 6.97 1.37
CA GLU A 424 36.33 8.16 1.49
C GLU A 424 36.34 8.99 0.19
N GLU A 425 36.54 8.35 -0.97
CA GLU A 425 36.50 9.00 -2.26
C GLU A 425 35.12 9.57 -2.58
N VAL A 426 34.03 8.81 -2.27
CA VAL A 426 32.66 9.28 -2.46
C VAL A 426 32.39 10.51 -1.59
N GLN A 427 32.79 10.50 -0.31
CA GLN A 427 32.65 11.64 0.60
C GLN A 427 33.43 12.86 0.08
N GLU A 428 34.63 12.65 -0.47
CA GLU A 428 35.42 13.72 -1.05
C GLU A 428 34.75 14.32 -2.29
N ARG A 429 34.17 13.50 -3.16
CA ARG A 429 33.39 13.97 -4.32
C ARG A 429 32.14 14.73 -3.88
N ILE A 430 31.46 14.26 -2.84
CA ILE A 430 30.30 14.94 -2.26
C ILE A 430 30.70 16.34 -1.74
N ARG A 431 31.80 16.43 -0.96
CA ARG A 431 32.31 17.72 -0.44
C ARG A 431 32.68 18.71 -1.55
N LYS A 432 33.22 18.21 -2.67
CA LYS A 432 33.59 19.03 -3.82
C LYS A 432 32.42 19.41 -4.71
N SER A 433 31.29 18.74 -4.57
CA SER A 433 30.08 19.04 -5.34
C SER A 433 29.31 20.21 -4.72
N ASN A 434 28.74 21.05 -5.56
CA ASN A 434 27.82 22.11 -5.15
C ASN A 434 26.35 21.68 -5.30
N ALA A 435 26.09 20.38 -5.44
CA ALA A 435 24.74 19.87 -5.70
C ALA A 435 23.92 19.83 -4.42
N ASP A 436 22.63 20.20 -4.50
CA ASP A 436 21.70 20.06 -3.39
C ASP A 436 21.34 18.59 -3.12
N VAL A 437 21.33 17.74 -4.16
CA VAL A 437 21.01 16.32 -4.10
C VAL A 437 22.13 15.49 -4.74
N VAL A 438 22.58 14.45 -4.03
CA VAL A 438 23.56 13.48 -4.50
C VAL A 438 22.94 12.10 -4.57
N VAL A 439 23.22 11.37 -5.64
CA VAL A 439 22.82 9.97 -5.82
C VAL A 439 24.07 9.08 -5.78
N MET A 440 24.19 8.26 -4.76
CA MET A 440 25.21 7.25 -4.59
C MET A 440 24.70 5.91 -5.12
N GLU A 441 25.05 5.54 -6.35
CA GLU A 441 24.66 4.26 -6.96
C GLU A 441 25.65 3.16 -6.56
N ALA A 442 25.15 2.10 -5.91
CA ALA A 442 25.96 0.92 -5.60
C ALA A 442 25.09 -0.35 -5.54
N ALA A 443 25.49 -1.40 -6.27
CA ALA A 443 24.84 -2.71 -6.16
C ALA A 443 24.99 -3.30 -4.75
N ILE A 444 26.16 -3.07 -4.12
CA ILE A 444 26.52 -3.58 -2.79
C ILE A 444 26.12 -2.64 -1.63
N LEU A 445 25.34 -1.58 -1.88
CA LEU A 445 24.99 -0.54 -0.91
C LEU A 445 24.55 -1.13 0.45
N LEU A 446 23.66 -2.11 0.42
CA LEU A 446 23.15 -2.77 1.62
C LEU A 446 24.16 -3.74 2.22
N GLY A 447 24.80 -4.58 1.39
CA GLY A 447 25.78 -5.56 1.82
C GLY A 447 27.03 -4.95 2.45
N ALA A 448 27.42 -3.76 1.98
CA ALA A 448 28.55 -2.99 2.53
C ALA A 448 28.15 -2.08 3.70
N GLY A 449 26.86 -1.99 4.04
CA GLY A 449 26.35 -1.12 5.10
C GLY A 449 26.46 0.38 4.76
N TRP A 450 26.52 0.75 3.47
CA TRP A 450 26.67 2.14 3.03
C TRP A 450 25.37 2.95 3.09
N ASN A 451 24.23 2.27 3.26
CA ASN A 451 22.94 2.92 3.50
C ASN A 451 22.95 3.86 4.72
N LYS A 452 23.88 3.67 5.68
CA LYS A 452 24.08 4.59 6.81
C LYS A 452 24.59 5.98 6.38
N HIS A 453 25.22 6.09 5.20
CA HIS A 453 25.73 7.36 4.64
C HIS A 453 24.70 8.07 3.76
N CYS A 454 23.48 7.55 3.65
CA CYS A 454 22.41 8.10 2.80
C CYS A 454 21.22 8.51 3.67
N HIS A 455 20.51 9.56 3.28
CA HIS A 455 19.26 9.99 3.92
C HIS A 455 18.13 9.02 3.61
N GLU A 456 18.02 8.65 2.34
CA GLU A 456 17.06 7.68 1.82
C GLU A 456 17.78 6.57 1.04
N VAL A 457 17.14 5.40 1.00
CA VAL A 457 17.52 4.29 0.12
C VAL A 457 16.44 4.13 -0.94
N TRP A 458 16.84 4.19 -2.20
CA TRP A 458 16.00 3.94 -3.36
C TRP A 458 16.42 2.65 -4.03
N ALA A 459 15.49 1.74 -4.28
CA ALA A 459 15.79 0.43 -4.84
C ALA A 459 15.12 0.22 -6.20
N THR A 460 15.88 -0.38 -7.13
CA THR A 460 15.32 -0.88 -8.39
C THR A 460 15.15 -2.38 -8.32
N VAL A 461 13.97 -2.88 -8.67
CA VAL A 461 13.64 -4.31 -8.67
C VAL A 461 13.06 -4.77 -10.00
N ILE A 462 13.20 -6.07 -10.27
CA ILE A 462 12.71 -6.73 -11.46
C ILE A 462 12.45 -8.20 -11.11
N PRO A 463 11.47 -8.89 -11.74
CA PRO A 463 11.27 -10.31 -11.53
C PRO A 463 12.53 -11.13 -11.80
N PRO A 464 12.82 -12.15 -10.99
CA PRO A 464 14.04 -12.95 -11.12
C PRO A 464 14.21 -13.64 -12.48
N ASP A 465 13.12 -14.09 -13.10
CA ASP A 465 13.10 -14.69 -14.44
C ASP A 465 13.51 -13.69 -15.52
N VAL A 466 13.02 -12.45 -15.43
CA VAL A 466 13.40 -11.36 -16.35
C VAL A 466 14.84 -10.91 -16.11
N ALA A 467 15.28 -10.85 -14.84
CA ALA A 467 16.67 -10.58 -14.51
C ALA A 467 17.60 -11.63 -15.11
N LEU A 468 17.21 -12.91 -15.05
CA LEU A 468 17.94 -14.03 -15.64
C LEU A 468 18.05 -13.87 -17.16
N GLN A 469 16.95 -13.61 -17.85
CA GLN A 469 16.93 -13.37 -19.29
C GLN A 469 17.84 -12.20 -19.68
N ARG A 470 17.68 -11.03 -19.05
CA ARG A 470 18.52 -9.85 -19.33
C ARG A 470 20.00 -10.10 -19.06
N LEU A 471 20.33 -10.90 -18.05
CA LEU A 471 21.71 -11.25 -17.72
C LEU A 471 22.34 -12.14 -18.80
N GLN A 472 21.62 -13.12 -19.34
CA GLN A 472 22.06 -13.96 -20.43
C GLN A 472 22.28 -13.14 -21.72
N GLU A 473 21.32 -12.30 -22.09
CA GLU A 473 21.39 -11.45 -23.29
C GLU A 473 22.58 -10.47 -23.23
N ARG A 474 22.74 -9.78 -22.09
CA ARG A 474 23.79 -8.76 -21.91
C ARG A 474 25.19 -9.33 -21.85
N ASN A 475 25.37 -10.46 -21.17
CA ASN A 475 26.70 -10.99 -20.84
C ASN A 475 27.04 -12.26 -21.60
N LYS A 476 26.13 -12.77 -22.46
CA LYS A 476 26.29 -14.02 -23.22
C LYS A 476 26.67 -15.22 -22.33
N LEU A 477 26.07 -15.30 -21.14
CA LEU A 477 26.33 -16.34 -20.14
C LEU A 477 25.52 -17.59 -20.43
N SER A 478 26.02 -18.75 -19.98
CA SER A 478 25.23 -19.96 -19.88
C SER A 478 24.08 -19.77 -18.87
N LEU A 479 23.05 -20.57 -18.99
CA LEU A 479 21.92 -20.54 -18.04
C LEU A 479 22.38 -20.82 -16.59
N GLU A 480 23.33 -21.74 -16.43
CA GLU A 480 23.88 -22.14 -15.12
C GLU A 480 24.69 -21.01 -14.50
N ASP A 481 25.57 -20.38 -15.26
CA ASP A 481 26.37 -19.23 -14.79
C ASP A 481 25.46 -18.03 -14.42
N ALA A 482 24.43 -17.77 -15.23
CA ALA A 482 23.48 -16.71 -14.98
C ALA A 482 22.66 -16.97 -13.71
N LYS A 483 22.19 -18.20 -13.49
CA LYS A 483 21.50 -18.61 -12.25
C LYS A 483 22.41 -18.50 -11.04
N SER A 484 23.66 -18.96 -11.15
CA SER A 484 24.65 -18.86 -10.05
C SER A 484 24.91 -17.41 -9.63
N ARG A 485 25.07 -16.49 -10.62
CA ARG A 485 25.24 -15.06 -10.33
C ARG A 485 24.02 -14.42 -9.70
N LEU A 486 22.83 -14.83 -10.12
CA LEU A 486 21.59 -14.30 -9.54
C LEU A 486 21.41 -14.81 -8.11
N ALA A 487 21.68 -16.09 -7.85
CA ALA A 487 21.58 -16.70 -6.52
C ALA A 487 22.58 -16.15 -5.51
N ALA A 488 23.71 -15.57 -5.98
CA ALA A 488 24.71 -14.91 -5.11
C ALA A 488 24.26 -13.52 -4.62
N GLN A 489 23.14 -12.99 -5.10
CA GLN A 489 22.63 -11.68 -4.68
C GLN A 489 21.56 -11.81 -3.62
N ILE A 490 21.32 -10.73 -2.91
CA ILE A 490 20.14 -10.61 -2.04
C ILE A 490 18.86 -10.54 -2.89
N ASP A 491 17.78 -11.10 -2.38
CA ASP A 491 16.50 -11.12 -3.10
C ASP A 491 15.82 -9.73 -3.14
N ASN A 492 14.83 -9.58 -4.02
CA ASN A 492 14.06 -8.35 -4.16
C ASN A 492 13.40 -7.91 -2.84
N LYS A 493 12.94 -8.86 -2.04
CA LYS A 493 12.27 -8.57 -0.77
C LYS A 493 13.18 -7.79 0.17
N LYS A 494 14.45 -8.19 0.30
CA LYS A 494 15.43 -7.48 1.14
C LYS A 494 15.77 -6.09 0.62
N TYR A 495 15.81 -5.91 -0.71
CA TYR A 495 15.95 -4.56 -1.29
C TYR A 495 14.78 -3.67 -0.94
N ILE A 496 13.54 -4.19 -1.05
CA ILE A 496 12.30 -3.47 -0.75
C ILE A 496 12.19 -3.16 0.75
N GLU A 497 12.51 -4.12 1.61
CA GLU A 497 12.50 -3.94 3.08
C GLU A 497 13.47 -2.85 3.55
N ALA A 498 14.55 -2.61 2.82
CA ALA A 498 15.52 -1.58 3.14
C ALA A 498 15.26 -0.23 2.45
N ALA A 499 14.34 -0.20 1.48
CA ALA A 499 14.14 0.96 0.62
C ALA A 499 13.02 1.88 1.12
N ASN A 500 13.23 3.20 1.01
CA ASN A 500 12.17 4.19 1.18
C ASN A 500 11.36 4.37 -0.10
N VAL A 501 11.98 4.22 -1.28
CA VAL A 501 11.32 4.32 -2.60
C VAL A 501 11.73 3.14 -3.46
N VAL A 502 10.78 2.58 -4.20
CA VAL A 502 11.00 1.43 -5.10
C VAL A 502 10.62 1.77 -6.53
N PHE A 503 11.45 1.34 -7.48
CA PHE A 503 11.21 1.40 -8.91
C PHE A 503 11.13 -0.02 -9.49
N TYR A 504 10.23 -0.21 -10.43
CA TYR A 504 10.03 -1.49 -11.10
C TYR A 504 10.32 -1.35 -12.59
N SER A 505 11.36 -1.99 -13.06
CA SER A 505 11.85 -1.83 -14.43
C SER A 505 11.45 -2.96 -15.39
N LEU A 506 10.36 -3.65 -15.10
CA LEU A 506 9.84 -4.73 -15.97
C LEU A 506 9.37 -4.20 -17.31
N TRP A 507 8.65 -3.09 -17.27
CA TRP A 507 8.01 -2.49 -18.44
C TRP A 507 9.01 -1.67 -19.28
N ASP A 508 8.52 -0.87 -20.16
CA ASP A 508 9.33 0.01 -21.00
C ASP A 508 10.11 1.07 -20.20
N THR A 509 11.10 1.65 -20.87
CA THR A 509 11.96 2.66 -20.25
C THR A 509 11.20 3.93 -19.87
N GLU A 510 10.17 4.30 -20.64
CA GLU A 510 9.38 5.50 -20.39
C GLU A 510 8.54 5.36 -19.12
N THR A 511 7.96 4.19 -18.88
CA THR A 511 7.25 3.88 -17.64
C THR A 511 8.18 3.96 -16.43
N THR A 512 9.42 3.47 -16.56
CA THR A 512 10.42 3.59 -15.49
C THR A 512 10.80 5.04 -15.25
N LYS A 513 10.99 5.84 -16.30
CA LYS A 513 11.25 7.29 -16.17
C LYS A 513 10.15 8.02 -15.43
N LYS A 514 8.87 7.75 -15.73
CA LYS A 514 7.73 8.36 -15.03
C LYS A 514 7.75 8.06 -13.54
N GLN A 515 8.14 6.84 -13.12
CA GLN A 515 8.31 6.51 -11.70
C GLN A 515 9.42 7.36 -11.07
N VAL A 516 10.54 7.55 -11.77
CA VAL A 516 11.69 8.36 -11.29
C VAL A 516 11.31 9.83 -11.19
N ASP A 517 10.66 10.39 -12.22
CA ASP A 517 10.21 11.78 -12.26
C ASP A 517 9.28 12.09 -11.07
N LYS A 518 8.30 11.21 -10.84
CA LYS A 518 7.39 11.31 -9.70
C LYS A 518 8.13 11.28 -8.36
N ALA A 519 9.10 10.35 -8.20
CA ALA A 519 9.89 10.26 -6.98
C ALA A 519 10.73 11.52 -6.75
N TRP A 520 11.29 12.09 -7.82
CA TRP A 520 12.07 13.32 -7.78
C TRP A 520 11.23 14.52 -7.37
N GLU A 521 10.05 14.71 -7.96
CA GLU A 521 9.11 15.78 -7.59
C GLU A 521 8.75 15.71 -6.11
N LEU A 522 8.33 14.54 -5.64
CA LEU A 522 8.00 14.31 -4.23
C LEU A 522 9.20 14.52 -3.29
N LEU A 523 10.41 14.18 -3.72
CA LEU A 523 11.64 14.47 -2.97
C LEU A 523 11.86 15.97 -2.81
N LEU A 524 11.77 16.72 -3.90
CA LEU A 524 11.99 18.18 -3.87
C LEU A 524 10.96 18.89 -2.97
N GLU A 525 9.72 18.43 -2.96
CA GLU A 525 8.69 18.93 -2.04
C GLU A 525 9.09 18.68 -0.58
N ARG A 526 9.55 17.46 -0.24
CA ARG A 526 9.99 17.12 1.13
C ARG A 526 11.21 17.93 1.58
N ILE A 527 12.20 18.11 0.71
CA ILE A 527 13.40 18.89 1.03
C ILE A 527 13.05 20.37 1.28
N LYS A 528 12.12 20.93 0.51
CA LYS A 528 11.62 22.30 0.76
C LYS A 528 10.98 22.42 2.14
N CYS A 529 10.15 21.47 2.54
CA CYS A 529 9.49 21.48 3.85
C CYS A 529 10.48 21.32 5.04
N ILE A 530 11.63 20.69 4.84
CA ILE A 530 12.67 20.56 5.88
C ILE A 530 13.41 21.91 6.08
N ASN A 531 13.54 22.72 5.02
CA ASN A 531 14.28 23.99 5.03
C ASN A 531 13.41 25.21 5.40
N THR A 532 12.10 25.03 5.64
CA THR A 532 11.15 26.03 6.17
C THR A 532 10.84 25.76 7.64
#